data_6998d0f7346bec887f8b4b6e5ebe5ce6
#
_entry.id   6998d0f7346bec887f8b4b6e5ebe5ce6
#
_cell.length_a   1.000
_cell.length_b   1.000
_cell.length_c   1.000
_cell.angle_alpha   90.00
_cell.angle_beta   90.00
_cell.angle_gamma   90.00
#
_symmetry.space_group_name_H-M   'P 1'
#
loop_
_entity.id
_entity.type
_entity.pdbx_description
1 polymer ?
#
loop_
_entity_poly.entity_id
_entity_poly.type
_entity_poly.pdbx_seq_one_letter_code
_entity_poly.pdbx_strand_id
1 'polypeptide(L)'
;DEDIVFLVGDMSWALRLEEAACDLQEIASLPGKKYMIRGNHDYWWASANKMHNLMGDAITFIQGHGTAELIQTEEGPRLIAFGGTRAYLCPGDSHFSPETDQSIYDREVMRTEAALQEMDKAIHKVLEELRTETKVCITESSDFKKSYSSTPDSIRDIETIPVTKLLLLHYPPFNESNAPSGFTDLLEQYKVDICIFGHLHDQISFNRIPKEFGTTKLELVSADYLDFKLKQII
;
A
#
# COMPACT_ATOMS: atom_id res chain seq x y z
N ASP A 1 -13.04 -3.44 -14.56
CA ASP A 1 -12.51 -3.84 -13.25
C ASP A 1 -11.39 -2.87 -12.87
N GLU A 2 -11.78 -1.77 -12.19
CA GLU A 2 -10.87 -0.67 -11.80
C GLU A 2 -10.41 -0.79 -10.34
N ASP A 3 -10.77 -1.89 -9.66
CA ASP A 3 -10.42 -2.12 -8.27
C ASP A 3 -8.90 -2.21 -8.09
N ILE A 4 -8.40 -1.67 -6.98
CA ILE A 4 -7.01 -1.83 -6.54
C ILE A 4 -6.97 -2.94 -5.49
N VAL A 5 -6.12 -3.95 -5.73
CA VAL A 5 -5.95 -5.11 -4.86
C VAL A 5 -4.57 -5.07 -4.22
N PHE A 6 -4.52 -5.03 -2.88
CA PHE A 6 -3.30 -5.07 -2.12
C PHE A 6 -2.99 -6.47 -1.62
N LEU A 7 -1.77 -6.93 -1.88
CA LEU A 7 -1.25 -8.23 -1.47
C LEU A 7 -0.10 -8.00 -0.48
N VAL A 8 -0.32 -8.32 0.78
CA VAL A 8 0.60 -7.95 1.87
C VAL A 8 1.64 -9.04 2.20
N GLY A 9 2.04 -9.81 1.20
CA GLY A 9 3.11 -10.80 1.30
C GLY A 9 2.63 -12.22 1.60
N ASP A 10 3.58 -13.16 1.56
CA ASP A 10 3.41 -14.60 1.77
C ASP A 10 2.43 -15.24 0.76
N MET A 11 2.61 -14.87 -0.52
CA MET A 11 1.71 -15.30 -1.59
C MET A 11 2.08 -16.66 -2.20
N SER A 12 3.30 -17.14 -2.02
CA SER A 12 3.73 -18.45 -2.49
C SER A 12 4.80 -19.06 -1.58
N TRP A 13 4.72 -20.36 -1.35
CA TRP A 13 5.71 -21.14 -0.58
C TRP A 13 6.91 -21.60 -1.44
N ALA A 14 7.01 -21.13 -2.67
CA ALA A 14 8.12 -21.44 -3.55
C ALA A 14 9.45 -20.91 -3.00
N LEU A 15 10.54 -21.58 -3.33
CA LEU A 15 11.90 -21.14 -2.98
C LEU A 15 12.56 -20.29 -4.07
N ARG A 16 12.07 -20.41 -5.32
CA ARG A 16 12.61 -19.72 -6.49
C ARG A 16 11.52 -19.05 -7.28
N LEU A 17 11.88 -17.98 -7.99
CA LEU A 17 10.93 -17.18 -8.77
C LEU A 17 10.22 -18.00 -9.85
N GLU A 18 10.94 -18.89 -10.51
CA GLU A 18 10.39 -19.74 -11.56
C GLU A 18 9.34 -20.72 -11.02
N GLU A 19 9.49 -21.16 -9.76
CA GLU A 19 8.54 -22.05 -9.08
C GLU A 19 7.29 -21.26 -8.64
N ALA A 20 7.46 -20.00 -8.20
CA ALA A 20 6.36 -19.12 -7.83
C ALA A 20 5.53 -18.65 -9.03
N ALA A 21 6.05 -18.80 -10.25
CA ALA A 21 5.42 -18.25 -11.46
C ALA A 21 3.98 -18.72 -11.65
N CYS A 22 3.67 -19.99 -11.33
CA CYS A 22 2.32 -20.53 -11.46
C CYS A 22 1.33 -19.81 -10.52
N ASP A 23 1.70 -19.68 -9.24
CA ASP A 23 0.86 -19.02 -8.24
C ASP A 23 0.66 -17.52 -8.57
N LEU A 24 1.75 -16.85 -8.99
CA LEU A 24 1.70 -15.44 -9.38
C LEU A 24 0.86 -15.23 -10.65
N GLN A 25 0.92 -16.12 -11.62
CA GLN A 25 0.09 -16.05 -12.83
C GLN A 25 -1.39 -16.27 -12.52
N GLU A 26 -1.72 -17.16 -11.59
CA GLU A 26 -3.09 -17.36 -11.13
C GLU A 26 -3.61 -16.08 -10.47
N ILE A 27 -2.86 -15.47 -9.54
CA ILE A 27 -3.21 -14.19 -8.92
C ILE A 27 -3.35 -13.09 -9.98
N ALA A 28 -2.43 -13.02 -10.96
CA ALA A 28 -2.45 -12.03 -12.02
C ALA A 28 -3.69 -12.15 -12.91
N SER A 29 -4.23 -13.35 -13.09
CA SER A 29 -5.44 -13.60 -13.89
C SER A 29 -6.73 -13.08 -13.26
N LEU A 30 -6.74 -12.84 -11.96
CA LEU A 30 -7.89 -12.27 -11.26
C LEU A 30 -8.12 -10.80 -11.63
N PRO A 31 -9.35 -10.27 -11.53
CA PRO A 31 -9.63 -8.87 -11.85
C PRO A 31 -8.96 -7.89 -10.90
N GLY A 32 -8.85 -6.63 -11.32
CA GLY A 32 -8.28 -5.51 -10.57
C GLY A 32 -6.76 -5.31 -10.77
N LYS A 33 -6.26 -4.12 -10.43
CA LYS A 33 -4.82 -3.79 -10.40
C LYS A 33 -4.19 -4.34 -9.13
N LYS A 34 -3.13 -5.14 -9.23
CA LYS A 34 -2.47 -5.77 -8.09
C LYS A 34 -1.21 -5.03 -7.70
N TYR A 35 -1.12 -4.69 -6.42
CA TYR A 35 0.08 -4.16 -5.79
C TYR A 35 0.52 -5.09 -4.67
N MET A 36 1.80 -5.48 -4.70
CA MET A 36 2.32 -6.51 -3.82
C MET A 36 3.56 -6.06 -3.07
N ILE A 37 3.59 -6.29 -1.77
CA ILE A 37 4.79 -6.23 -0.95
C ILE A 37 5.27 -7.66 -0.63
N ARG A 38 6.52 -7.76 -0.21
CA ARG A 38 7.12 -9.03 0.18
C ARG A 38 6.68 -9.45 1.59
N GLY A 39 6.40 -10.75 1.79
CA GLY A 39 6.32 -11.38 3.10
C GLY A 39 7.62 -12.03 3.55
N ASN A 40 7.61 -12.66 4.71
CA ASN A 40 8.79 -13.34 5.24
C ASN A 40 9.00 -14.73 4.62
N HIS A 41 7.97 -15.37 4.12
CA HIS A 41 8.03 -16.65 3.42
C HIS A 41 8.12 -16.52 1.90
N ASP A 42 8.11 -15.32 1.34
CA ASP A 42 8.35 -15.11 -0.10
C ASP A 42 9.86 -15.24 -0.40
N TYR A 43 10.41 -16.46 -0.24
CA TYR A 43 11.82 -16.75 -0.50
C TYR A 43 12.19 -16.59 -1.97
N TRP A 44 11.21 -16.76 -2.86
CA TRP A 44 11.31 -16.59 -4.30
C TRP A 44 11.53 -15.14 -4.73
N TRP A 45 11.30 -14.17 -3.85
CA TRP A 45 11.39 -12.74 -4.16
C TRP A 45 12.75 -12.38 -4.74
N ALA A 46 12.77 -11.88 -5.96
CA ALA A 46 13.97 -11.56 -6.73
C ALA A 46 14.13 -10.04 -6.94
N SER A 47 15.05 -9.64 -7.80
CA SER A 47 15.18 -8.23 -8.18
C SER A 47 13.95 -7.76 -8.98
N ALA A 48 13.63 -6.46 -8.87
CA ALA A 48 12.49 -5.85 -9.56
C ALA A 48 12.50 -6.17 -11.07
N ASN A 49 13.66 -6.10 -11.73
CA ASN A 49 13.76 -6.43 -13.16
C ASN A 49 13.40 -7.88 -13.47
N LYS A 50 13.80 -8.85 -12.62
CA LYS A 50 13.45 -10.25 -12.84
C LYS A 50 11.97 -10.50 -12.64
N MET A 51 11.37 -9.89 -11.61
CA MET A 51 9.94 -10.00 -11.35
C MET A 51 9.11 -9.31 -12.44
N HIS A 52 9.51 -8.13 -12.90
CA HIS A 52 8.86 -7.45 -14.02
C HIS A 52 8.99 -8.25 -15.34
N ASN A 53 10.15 -8.85 -15.62
CA ASN A 53 10.31 -9.70 -16.80
C ASN A 53 9.40 -10.93 -16.79
N LEU A 54 9.05 -11.45 -15.61
CA LEU A 54 8.15 -12.60 -15.46
C LEU A 54 6.68 -12.19 -15.54
N MET A 55 6.29 -11.09 -14.87
CA MET A 55 4.89 -10.73 -14.66
C MET A 55 4.42 -9.53 -15.48
N GLY A 56 5.35 -8.78 -16.10
CA GLY A 56 5.01 -7.51 -16.75
C GLY A 56 4.33 -6.56 -15.78
N ASP A 57 3.24 -5.95 -16.23
CA ASP A 57 2.41 -5.02 -15.46
C ASP A 57 1.23 -5.71 -14.73
N ALA A 58 1.13 -7.05 -14.82
CA ALA A 58 0.02 -7.79 -14.21
C ALA A 58 0.04 -7.74 -12.66
N ILE A 59 1.24 -7.62 -12.06
CA ILE A 59 1.44 -7.36 -10.64
C ILE A 59 2.53 -6.30 -10.48
N THR A 60 2.24 -5.22 -9.80
CA THR A 60 3.22 -4.18 -9.45
C THR A 60 3.83 -4.48 -8.08
N PHE A 61 5.13 -4.71 -8.04
CA PHE A 61 5.88 -5.01 -6.81
C PHE A 61 6.40 -3.72 -6.18
N ILE A 62 5.88 -3.33 -5.01
CA ILE A 62 6.12 -2.02 -4.37
C ILE A 62 6.93 -2.08 -3.06
N GLN A 63 7.72 -3.14 -2.87
CA GLN A 63 8.56 -3.32 -1.68
C GLN A 63 9.56 -2.16 -1.49
N GLY A 64 9.32 -1.31 -0.49
CA GLY A 64 10.12 -0.13 -0.18
C GLY A 64 9.84 1.09 -1.08
N HIS A 65 8.73 1.07 -1.81
CA HIS A 65 8.29 2.12 -2.70
C HIS A 65 6.89 2.59 -2.37
N GLY A 66 6.57 3.81 -2.80
CA GLY A 66 5.25 4.42 -2.66
C GLY A 66 4.78 5.07 -3.95
N THR A 67 3.47 5.11 -4.15
CA THR A 67 2.80 5.72 -5.30
C THR A 67 1.46 6.33 -4.89
N ALA A 68 0.76 6.95 -5.83
CA ALA A 68 -0.58 7.45 -5.65
C ALA A 68 -1.40 7.25 -6.93
N GLU A 69 -2.67 6.89 -6.77
CA GLU A 69 -3.64 6.76 -7.87
C GLU A 69 -4.91 7.56 -7.58
N LEU A 70 -5.44 8.21 -8.61
CA LEU A 70 -6.75 8.83 -8.56
C LEU A 70 -7.80 7.76 -8.90
N ILE A 71 -8.73 7.55 -7.99
CA ILE A 71 -9.86 6.65 -8.19
C ILE A 71 -11.17 7.42 -8.21
N GLN A 72 -12.19 6.84 -8.86
CA GLN A 72 -13.56 7.33 -8.79
C GLN A 72 -14.32 6.53 -7.75
N THR A 73 -14.96 7.23 -6.81
CA THR A 73 -15.85 6.64 -5.82
C THR A 73 -17.27 7.18 -6.01
N GLU A 74 -18.24 6.62 -5.29
CA GLU A 74 -19.62 7.14 -5.31
C GLU A 74 -19.70 8.60 -4.81
N GLU A 75 -18.77 9.00 -3.93
CA GLU A 75 -18.68 10.36 -3.38
C GLU A 75 -17.88 11.33 -4.28
N GLY A 76 -17.28 10.83 -5.36
CA GLY A 76 -16.45 11.62 -6.29
C GLY A 76 -15.01 11.11 -6.37
N PRO A 77 -14.12 11.90 -7.01
CA PRO A 77 -12.72 11.53 -7.15
C PRO A 77 -12.00 11.54 -5.79
N ARG A 78 -11.15 10.54 -5.55
CA ARG A 78 -10.31 10.41 -4.36
C ARG A 78 -8.89 10.01 -4.76
N LEU A 79 -7.90 10.63 -4.17
CA LEU A 79 -6.51 10.27 -4.36
C LEU A 79 -6.09 9.27 -3.28
N ILE A 80 -5.71 8.08 -3.68
CA ILE A 80 -5.21 7.03 -2.79
C ILE A 80 -3.70 6.98 -2.95
N ALA A 81 -2.98 7.30 -1.88
CA ALA A 81 -1.53 7.12 -1.82
C ALA A 81 -1.22 5.86 -1.02
N PHE A 82 -0.39 5.00 -1.56
CA PHE A 82 -0.06 3.74 -0.91
C PHE A 82 1.38 3.31 -1.20
N GLY A 83 1.93 2.55 -0.29
CA GLY A 83 3.28 2.01 -0.36
C GLY A 83 3.55 1.14 0.85
N GLY A 84 4.71 0.53 0.91
CA GLY A 84 5.02 -0.27 2.08
C GLY A 84 6.22 -1.19 1.95
N THR A 85 6.41 -2.00 2.99
CA THR A 85 7.53 -2.91 3.12
C THR A 85 7.10 -4.20 3.80
N ARG A 86 8.04 -5.16 3.83
CA ARG A 86 7.86 -6.33 4.68
C ARG A 86 7.73 -5.97 6.16
N ALA A 87 8.29 -4.85 6.60
CA ALA A 87 8.57 -4.56 8.00
C ALA A 87 9.42 -5.66 8.67
N TYR A 88 9.43 -5.75 9.98
CA TYR A 88 10.14 -6.78 10.75
C TYR A 88 9.61 -6.85 12.18
N LEU A 89 10.00 -7.90 12.91
CA LEU A 89 9.76 -8.01 14.35
C LEU A 89 10.18 -6.73 15.07
N CYS A 90 9.35 -6.24 15.98
CA CYS A 90 9.64 -5.03 16.73
C CYS A 90 10.43 -5.32 18.01
N PRO A 91 11.28 -4.41 18.48
CA PRO A 91 11.95 -4.55 19.78
C PRO A 91 10.96 -4.84 20.90
N GLY A 92 11.32 -5.81 21.77
CA GLY A 92 10.45 -6.28 22.85
C GLY A 92 9.48 -7.39 22.46
N ASP A 93 9.47 -7.83 21.20
CA ASP A 93 8.83 -9.08 20.80
C ASP A 93 9.59 -10.28 21.39
N SER A 94 8.88 -11.36 21.75
CA SER A 94 9.50 -12.55 22.38
C SER A 94 10.54 -13.24 21.50
N HIS A 95 10.44 -13.06 20.19
CA HIS A 95 11.33 -13.62 19.18
C HIS A 95 12.40 -12.63 18.67
N PHE A 96 12.42 -11.39 19.19
CA PHE A 96 13.39 -10.39 18.81
C PHE A 96 14.70 -10.52 19.57
N SER A 97 15.82 -10.71 18.87
CA SER A 97 17.16 -10.70 19.42
C SER A 97 17.91 -9.43 18.98
N PRO A 98 18.26 -8.53 19.92
CA PRO A 98 18.95 -7.28 19.53
C PRO A 98 20.24 -7.51 18.73
N GLU A 99 20.99 -8.57 19.02
CA GLU A 99 22.26 -8.88 18.38
C GLU A 99 22.13 -9.22 16.89
N THR A 100 21.02 -9.85 16.50
CA THR A 100 20.78 -10.32 15.12
C THR A 100 19.75 -9.49 14.38
N ASP A 101 18.74 -8.98 15.08
CA ASP A 101 17.54 -8.42 14.46
C ASP A 101 17.51 -6.90 14.40
N GLN A 102 18.25 -6.22 15.30
CA GLN A 102 18.22 -4.75 15.34
C GLN A 102 18.58 -4.11 14.00
N SER A 103 19.63 -4.60 13.33
CA SER A 103 20.04 -4.04 12.03
C SER A 103 19.04 -4.30 10.91
N ILE A 104 18.28 -5.40 11.01
CA ILE A 104 17.21 -5.72 10.06
C ILE A 104 16.02 -4.80 10.30
N TYR A 105 15.61 -4.66 11.56
CA TYR A 105 14.55 -3.76 11.98
C TYR A 105 14.82 -2.32 11.55
N ASP A 106 16.00 -1.76 11.88
CA ASP A 106 16.37 -0.39 11.53
C ASP A 106 16.31 -0.16 10.02
N ARG A 107 16.79 -1.13 9.24
CA ARG A 107 16.74 -1.07 7.77
C ARG A 107 15.31 -1.08 7.24
N GLU A 108 14.41 -1.87 7.82
CA GLU A 108 13.00 -1.91 7.39
C GLU A 108 12.25 -0.64 7.81
N VAL A 109 12.57 -0.04 8.96
CA VAL A 109 12.06 1.29 9.35
C VAL A 109 12.48 2.35 8.32
N MET A 110 13.79 2.40 7.97
CA MET A 110 14.29 3.33 6.95
C MET A 110 13.63 3.13 5.57
N ARG A 111 13.38 1.88 5.18
CA ARG A 111 12.69 1.56 3.91
C ARG A 111 11.24 2.00 3.94
N THR A 112 10.57 1.82 5.08
CA THR A 112 9.19 2.26 5.26
C THR A 112 9.10 3.77 5.18
N GLU A 113 10.04 4.49 5.78
CA GLU A 113 10.11 5.94 5.67
C GLU A 113 10.33 6.38 4.22
N ALA A 114 11.24 5.72 3.48
CA ALA A 114 11.46 6.02 2.07
C ALA A 114 10.18 5.84 1.22
N ALA A 115 9.42 4.76 1.47
CA ALA A 115 8.13 4.53 0.80
C ALA A 115 7.11 5.64 1.11
N LEU A 116 7.02 6.09 2.37
CA LEU A 116 6.14 7.19 2.77
C LEU A 116 6.54 8.52 2.14
N GLN A 117 7.85 8.80 2.02
CA GLN A 117 8.35 9.98 1.30
C GLN A 117 8.02 9.93 -0.21
N GLU A 118 8.09 8.75 -0.82
CA GLU A 118 7.68 8.57 -2.21
C GLU A 118 6.16 8.77 -2.38
N MET A 119 5.34 8.30 -1.44
CA MET A 119 3.90 8.55 -1.43
C MET A 119 3.61 10.06 -1.42
N ASP A 120 4.27 10.83 -0.55
CA ASP A 120 4.08 12.28 -0.49
C ASP A 120 4.48 12.97 -1.80
N LYS A 121 5.59 12.55 -2.42
CA LYS A 121 6.00 13.06 -3.74
C LYS A 121 4.98 12.69 -4.83
N ALA A 122 4.43 11.46 -4.79
CA ALA A 122 3.43 11.01 -5.74
C ALA A 122 2.12 11.81 -5.61
N ILE A 123 1.66 12.10 -4.40
CA ILE A 123 0.50 12.97 -4.14
C ILE A 123 0.73 14.33 -4.80
N HIS A 124 1.85 14.98 -4.52
CA HIS A 124 2.16 16.29 -5.11
C HIS A 124 2.19 16.25 -6.63
N LYS A 125 2.81 15.22 -7.21
CA LYS A 125 2.90 15.05 -8.65
C LYS A 125 1.52 14.95 -9.30
N VAL A 126 0.66 14.04 -8.80
CA VAL A 126 -0.69 13.84 -9.35
C VAL A 126 -1.52 15.13 -9.24
N LEU A 127 -1.49 15.82 -8.10
CA LEU A 127 -2.23 17.07 -7.92
C LEU A 127 -1.74 18.18 -8.86
N GLU A 128 -0.44 18.29 -9.14
CA GLU A 128 0.12 19.25 -10.10
C GLU A 128 -0.24 18.90 -11.55
N GLU A 129 -0.25 17.63 -11.91
CA GLU A 129 -0.70 17.17 -13.24
C GLU A 129 -2.15 17.54 -13.46
N LEU A 130 -3.04 17.25 -12.51
CA LEU A 130 -4.46 17.65 -12.57
C LEU A 130 -4.66 19.16 -12.68
N ARG A 131 -3.90 19.97 -11.92
CA ARG A 131 -3.93 21.43 -12.02
C ARG A 131 -3.52 21.93 -13.41
N THR A 132 -2.54 21.29 -14.02
CA THR A 132 -2.04 21.66 -15.33
C THR A 132 -3.06 21.34 -16.43
N GLU A 133 -3.64 20.14 -16.40
CA GLU A 133 -4.69 19.72 -17.33
C GLU A 133 -5.92 20.62 -17.25
N THR A 134 -6.36 20.99 -16.06
CA THR A 134 -7.49 21.90 -15.88
C THR A 134 -7.20 23.28 -16.43
N LYS A 135 -5.98 23.82 -16.28
CA LYS A 135 -5.59 25.10 -16.87
C LYS A 135 -5.60 25.07 -18.40
N VAL A 136 -5.13 24.00 -19.01
CA VAL A 136 -5.14 23.81 -20.47
C VAL A 136 -6.59 23.80 -20.99
N CYS A 137 -7.47 23.04 -20.37
CA CYS A 137 -8.88 23.01 -20.74
C CYS A 137 -9.58 24.39 -20.66
N ILE A 138 -9.23 25.21 -19.66
CA ILE A 138 -9.79 26.57 -19.51
C ILE A 138 -9.29 27.52 -20.60
N THR A 139 -8.02 27.40 -20.99
CA THR A 139 -7.44 28.26 -22.04
C THR A 139 -7.93 27.91 -23.45
N GLU A 140 -8.14 26.63 -23.75
CA GLU A 140 -8.68 26.18 -25.04
C GLU A 140 -10.19 26.49 -25.20
N SER A 141 -10.96 26.50 -24.09
CA SER A 141 -12.39 26.83 -24.14
C SER A 141 -12.69 28.33 -24.29
N SER A 142 -11.69 29.20 -24.17
CA SER A 142 -11.88 30.66 -24.40
C SER A 142 -12.06 31.03 -25.87
N ASP A 143 -11.62 30.20 -26.81
CA ASP A 143 -11.70 30.46 -28.27
C ASP A 143 -12.88 29.75 -28.97
N PHE A 144 -13.65 28.91 -28.27
CA PHE A 144 -14.79 28.17 -28.83
C PHE A 144 -16.04 28.29 -27.95
N LYS A 145 -16.71 29.45 -28.04
CA LYS A 145 -18.10 29.58 -27.58
C LYS A 145 -19.02 28.82 -28.54
N LYS A 146 -19.22 27.53 -28.38
CA LYS A 146 -20.47 26.78 -28.63
C LYS A 146 -20.31 25.28 -28.36
N SER A 147 -21.20 24.82 -27.49
CA SER A 147 -21.64 23.42 -27.31
C SER A 147 -20.57 22.35 -27.07
N TYR A 148 -20.29 22.11 -25.81
CA TYR A 148 -20.30 20.77 -25.23
C TYR A 148 -20.27 20.91 -23.68
N SER A 149 -21.42 20.77 -23.08
CA SER A 149 -21.58 20.63 -21.63
C SER A 149 -21.28 19.17 -21.26
N SER A 150 -20.03 18.82 -21.06
CA SER A 150 -19.66 17.55 -20.44
C SER A 150 -18.21 17.49 -19.96
N THR A 151 -17.71 18.59 -19.37
CA THR A 151 -16.67 18.40 -18.33
C THR A 151 -17.43 18.18 -17.02
N PRO A 152 -17.15 17.11 -16.25
CA PRO A 152 -17.79 16.95 -14.96
C PRO A 152 -17.48 18.17 -14.10
N ASP A 153 -18.52 18.81 -13.55
CA ASP A 153 -18.39 19.94 -12.59
C ASP A 153 -17.53 19.56 -11.36
N SER A 154 -17.15 18.29 -11.23
CA SER A 154 -16.42 17.70 -10.12
C SER A 154 -14.90 17.96 -10.08
N ILE A 155 -14.30 18.57 -11.12
CA ILE A 155 -12.83 18.84 -11.12
C ILE A 155 -12.52 20.33 -10.87
N ARG A 156 -13.51 21.16 -10.57
CA ARG A 156 -13.30 22.61 -10.39
C ARG A 156 -12.50 22.96 -9.14
N ASP A 157 -12.46 22.07 -8.13
CA ASP A 157 -11.73 22.30 -6.90
C ASP A 157 -10.73 21.16 -6.63
N ILE A 158 -9.62 21.14 -7.34
CA ILE A 158 -8.53 20.17 -7.16
C ILE A 158 -7.98 20.21 -5.72
N GLU A 159 -8.09 21.36 -5.04
CA GLU A 159 -7.69 21.54 -3.64
C GLU A 159 -8.61 20.77 -2.67
N THR A 160 -9.77 20.32 -3.11
CA THR A 160 -10.75 19.59 -2.30
C THR A 160 -10.73 18.07 -2.54
N ILE A 161 -9.90 17.56 -3.47
CA ILE A 161 -9.79 16.10 -3.66
C ILE A 161 -9.29 15.45 -2.37
N PRO A 162 -10.09 14.59 -1.73
CA PRO A 162 -9.66 13.90 -0.53
C PRO A 162 -8.47 12.99 -0.82
N VAL A 163 -7.46 13.03 0.03
CA VAL A 163 -6.29 12.15 -0.03
C VAL A 163 -6.41 11.13 1.09
N THR A 164 -6.21 9.85 0.77
CA THR A 164 -6.12 8.78 1.77
C THR A 164 -4.78 8.09 1.64
N LYS A 165 -4.03 8.01 2.75
CA LYS A 165 -2.72 7.37 2.82
C LYS A 165 -2.83 5.98 3.41
N LEU A 166 -2.41 4.96 2.66
CA LEU A 166 -2.39 3.55 3.06
C LEU A 166 -0.96 3.06 3.21
N LEU A 167 -0.58 2.58 4.39
CA LEU A 167 0.70 1.90 4.58
C LEU A 167 0.48 0.39 4.59
N LEU A 168 1.20 -0.32 3.72
CA LEU A 168 1.18 -1.78 3.63
C LEU A 168 2.42 -2.34 4.36
N LEU A 169 2.19 -3.16 5.35
CA LEU A 169 3.24 -3.89 6.05
C LEU A 169 2.93 -5.39 6.01
N HIS A 170 3.97 -6.25 6.00
CA HIS A 170 3.73 -7.66 6.21
C HIS A 170 3.67 -7.97 7.70
N TYR A 171 4.70 -7.59 8.46
CA TYR A 171 4.67 -7.69 9.93
C TYR A 171 3.83 -6.56 10.54
N PRO A 172 3.21 -6.79 11.73
CA PRO A 172 2.55 -5.73 12.47
C PRO A 172 3.49 -4.57 12.78
N PRO A 173 2.99 -3.32 12.89
CA PRO A 173 3.83 -2.17 13.23
C PRO A 173 4.22 -2.07 14.71
N PHE A 174 3.93 -3.08 15.53
CA PHE A 174 4.16 -3.13 16.97
C PHE A 174 4.47 -4.56 17.42
N ASN A 175 5.03 -4.72 18.62
CA ASN A 175 5.33 -6.01 19.22
C ASN A 175 4.08 -6.69 19.86
N GLU A 176 4.27 -7.87 20.44
CA GLU A 176 3.22 -8.64 21.09
C GLU A 176 2.48 -7.90 22.22
N SER A 177 3.08 -6.86 22.80
CA SER A 177 2.46 -6.01 23.82
C SER A 177 1.80 -4.75 23.25
N ASN A 178 1.73 -4.62 21.93
CA ASN A 178 1.28 -3.43 21.21
C ASN A 178 2.07 -2.15 21.59
N ALA A 179 3.34 -2.32 21.97
CA ALA A 179 4.18 -1.18 22.32
C ALA A 179 4.55 -0.36 21.08
N PRO A 180 4.74 0.97 21.23
CA PRO A 180 5.22 1.82 20.15
C PRO A 180 6.54 1.32 19.56
N SER A 181 6.76 1.62 18.28
CA SER A 181 7.93 1.23 17.53
C SER A 181 8.31 2.32 16.51
N GLY A 182 9.44 2.19 15.84
CA GLY A 182 9.78 3.08 14.73
C GLY A 182 8.76 3.07 13.60
N PHE A 183 8.02 1.96 13.41
CA PHE A 183 6.92 1.94 12.42
C PHE A 183 5.73 2.76 12.90
N THR A 184 5.35 2.68 14.17
CA THR A 184 4.24 3.49 14.72
C THR A 184 4.60 4.97 14.76
N ASP A 185 5.86 5.33 15.00
CA ASP A 185 6.33 6.71 14.92
C ASP A 185 6.16 7.27 13.49
N LEU A 186 6.44 6.45 12.47
CA LEU A 186 6.22 6.81 11.07
C LEU A 186 4.73 6.96 10.73
N LEU A 187 3.82 6.13 11.30
CA LEU A 187 2.38 6.31 11.12
C LEU A 187 1.92 7.70 11.54
N GLU A 188 2.38 8.15 12.71
CA GLU A 188 2.04 9.48 13.26
C GLU A 188 2.72 10.61 12.46
N GLN A 189 4.03 10.49 12.21
CA GLN A 189 4.83 11.49 11.50
C GLN A 189 4.26 11.80 10.11
N TYR A 190 3.89 10.77 9.35
CA TYR A 190 3.39 10.90 7.98
C TYR A 190 1.86 10.97 7.89
N LYS A 191 1.16 10.96 9.02
CA LYS A 191 -0.30 11.00 9.12
C LYS A 191 -0.94 9.94 8.22
N VAL A 192 -0.54 8.70 8.41
CA VAL A 192 -1.11 7.55 7.72
C VAL A 192 -2.54 7.33 8.18
N ASP A 193 -3.49 7.25 7.26
CA ASP A 193 -4.90 7.05 7.60
C ASP A 193 -5.19 5.60 7.96
N ILE A 194 -4.63 4.65 7.18
CA ILE A 194 -4.86 3.22 7.37
C ILE A 194 -3.54 2.46 7.23
N CYS A 195 -3.22 1.61 8.21
CA CYS A 195 -2.13 0.66 8.14
C CYS A 195 -2.69 -0.75 7.97
N ILE A 196 -2.33 -1.41 6.87
CA ILE A 196 -2.79 -2.75 6.50
C ILE A 196 -1.63 -3.71 6.71
N PHE A 197 -1.84 -4.82 7.43
CA PHE A 197 -0.79 -5.81 7.68
C PHE A 197 -1.35 -7.23 7.78
N GLY A 198 -0.46 -8.22 7.62
CA GLY A 198 -0.75 -9.65 7.67
C GLY A 198 0.06 -10.38 8.73
N HIS A 199 0.73 -11.48 8.34
CA HIS A 199 1.70 -12.25 9.12
C HIS A 199 1.13 -13.06 10.29
N LEU A 200 0.14 -12.57 11.00
CA LEU A 200 -0.42 -13.23 12.18
C LEU A 200 -1.46 -14.27 11.77
N HIS A 201 -1.35 -15.49 12.31
CA HIS A 201 -2.16 -16.65 11.94
C HIS A 201 -2.74 -17.41 13.15
N ASP A 202 -2.87 -16.76 14.29
CA ASP A 202 -3.42 -17.39 15.48
C ASP A 202 -4.46 -16.53 16.20
N GLN A 203 -5.44 -17.17 16.84
CA GLN A 203 -6.57 -16.52 17.50
C GLN A 203 -6.15 -15.61 18.67
N ILE A 204 -5.03 -15.89 19.34
CA ILE A 204 -4.54 -15.07 20.44
C ILE A 204 -4.05 -13.75 19.89
N SER A 205 -3.27 -13.79 18.81
CA SER A 205 -2.81 -12.61 18.10
C SER A 205 -3.97 -11.78 17.55
N PHE A 206 -4.97 -12.42 16.90
CA PHE A 206 -6.13 -11.71 16.37
C PHE A 206 -6.88 -10.91 17.43
N ASN A 207 -7.06 -11.49 18.63
CA ASN A 207 -7.83 -10.87 19.71
C ASN A 207 -7.13 -9.67 20.38
N ARG A 208 -5.79 -9.57 20.24
CA ARG A 208 -5.02 -8.51 20.89
C ARG A 208 -4.76 -7.29 19.99
N ILE A 209 -4.98 -7.42 18.66
CA ILE A 209 -4.73 -6.32 17.73
C ILE A 209 -5.68 -5.16 18.02
N PRO A 210 -5.18 -3.94 18.30
CA PRO A 210 -6.00 -2.77 18.45
C PRO A 210 -6.60 -2.37 17.09
N LYS A 211 -7.74 -1.68 17.11
CA LYS A 211 -8.39 -1.20 15.90
C LYS A 211 -7.72 0.05 15.33
N GLU A 212 -7.00 0.76 16.17
CA GLU A 212 -6.33 2.02 15.83
C GLU A 212 -5.06 2.21 16.65
N PHE A 213 -4.13 2.98 16.12
CA PHE A 213 -2.94 3.47 16.82
C PHE A 213 -2.83 4.98 16.53
N GLY A 214 -2.94 5.80 17.57
CA GLY A 214 -3.09 7.26 17.38
C GLY A 214 -4.34 7.56 16.55
N THR A 215 -4.15 8.18 15.39
CA THR A 215 -5.22 8.46 14.39
C THR A 215 -5.27 7.46 13.25
N THR A 216 -4.33 6.50 13.20
CA THR A 216 -4.24 5.52 12.14
C THR A 216 -5.15 4.33 12.41
N LYS A 217 -6.03 4.00 11.48
CA LYS A 217 -6.82 2.78 11.51
C LYS A 217 -5.92 1.57 11.21
N LEU A 218 -6.06 0.50 11.97
CA LEU A 218 -5.29 -0.73 11.83
C LEU A 218 -6.14 -1.85 11.23
N GLU A 219 -5.66 -2.46 10.15
CA GLU A 219 -6.38 -3.49 9.41
C GLU A 219 -5.53 -4.76 9.26
N LEU A 220 -5.84 -5.77 10.07
CA LEU A 220 -5.28 -7.11 9.88
C LEU A 220 -5.99 -7.77 8.70
N VAL A 221 -5.20 -8.33 7.78
CA VAL A 221 -5.70 -8.97 6.55
C VAL A 221 -5.08 -10.36 6.29
N SER A 222 -4.64 -11.06 7.34
CA SER A 222 -4.26 -12.47 7.20
C SER A 222 -5.42 -13.29 6.66
N ALA A 223 -5.15 -14.21 5.76
CA ALA A 223 -6.18 -14.93 5.02
C ALA A 223 -7.14 -15.72 5.92
N ASP A 224 -6.60 -16.41 6.93
CA ASP A 224 -7.36 -17.16 7.94
C ASP A 224 -8.17 -16.25 8.88
N TYR A 225 -7.65 -15.05 9.20
CA TYR A 225 -8.39 -14.04 9.95
C TYR A 225 -9.62 -13.55 9.17
N LEU A 226 -9.51 -13.42 7.86
CA LEU A 226 -10.60 -12.99 6.97
C LEU A 226 -11.49 -14.14 6.46
N ASP A 227 -11.30 -15.37 6.97
CA ASP A 227 -12.03 -16.55 6.47
C ASP A 227 -11.87 -16.71 4.93
N PHE A 228 -10.64 -16.41 4.43
CA PHE A 228 -10.25 -16.44 3.02
C PHE A 228 -11.13 -15.57 2.10
N LYS A 229 -11.64 -14.45 2.62
CA LYS A 229 -12.43 -13.48 1.86
C LYS A 229 -11.65 -12.19 1.64
N LEU A 230 -11.93 -11.51 0.53
CA LEU A 230 -11.41 -10.17 0.31
C LEU A 230 -12.04 -9.19 1.31
N LYS A 231 -11.23 -8.24 1.79
CA LYS A 231 -11.69 -7.15 2.65
C LYS A 231 -11.67 -5.84 1.88
N GLN A 232 -12.81 -5.21 1.77
CA GLN A 232 -12.89 -3.84 1.27
C GLN A 232 -12.33 -2.88 2.31
N ILE A 233 -11.43 -1.98 1.90
CA ILE A 233 -10.76 -1.02 2.77
C ILE A 233 -11.37 0.39 2.63
N ILE A 234 -11.69 0.77 1.40
CA ILE A 234 -12.27 2.07 1.02
C ILE A 234 -13.50 1.82 0.17
#